data_472b5cb832d579982fb0a2309e252924
#
_entry.id   472b5cb832d579982fb0a2309e252924
#
_cell.length_a   1.000
_cell.length_b   1.000
_cell.length_c   1.000
_cell.angle_alpha   90.00
_cell.angle_beta   90.00
_cell.angle_gamma   90.00
#
_symmetry.space_group_name_H-M   'P 1'
#
loop_
_entity.id
_entity.type
_entity.pdbx_description
1 polymer ?
#
loop_
_entity_poly.entity_id
_entity_poly.type
_entity_poly.pdbx_seq_one_letter_code
_entity_poly.pdbx_strand_id
1 'polypeptide(L)'
;VHAISDYLNIDEERIYYPIQLGGRRWVAGIGIPRLVIEQEIDDFHFYTVFAAVISVLFFAVLLVLAQRRWRREYDLRRHSERESAQLHLQQLLEQIDPHFLFNSLNSLYALIRCNPDQAREFTLTLSRVYRRVLERRKQILSTLAEEIDFTWQYYTLQKIRFDDRIELTTAIDPALRNWRIPSMSLQTLVENAVKHNSITGGNPLHIRIRTEGESFLIE
;
A
#
# COMPACT_ATOMS: atom_id res chain seq x y z
N VAL A 1 11.22 -78.85 -47.08
CA VAL A 1 11.95 -78.24 -45.98
C VAL A 1 11.36 -78.79 -44.70
N HIS A 2 12.04 -79.84 -44.12
CA HIS A 2 11.63 -80.31 -42.80
C HIS A 2 12.22 -79.43 -41.76
N ALA A 3 11.36 -78.71 -41.04
CA ALA A 3 11.79 -77.94 -39.90
C ALA A 3 12.08 -78.83 -38.71
N ILE A 4 13.30 -78.81 -38.23
CA ILE A 4 13.79 -79.62 -37.06
C ILE A 4 13.19 -79.11 -35.74
N SER A 5 12.34 -78.08 -35.80
CA SER A 5 11.83 -77.41 -34.60
C SER A 5 10.49 -77.90 -34.10
N ASP A 6 9.85 -78.84 -34.70
CA ASP A 6 8.55 -79.37 -34.22
C ASP A 6 8.59 -80.16 -32.91
N TYR A 7 9.80 -80.39 -32.36
CA TYR A 7 9.96 -81.14 -31.14
C TYR A 7 9.70 -80.34 -29.85
N LEU A 8 9.68 -79.03 -29.90
CA LEU A 8 9.59 -78.25 -28.64
C LEU A 8 8.26 -77.53 -28.42
N ASN A 9 7.32 -77.55 -29.42
CA ASN A 9 6.02 -76.90 -29.36
C ASN A 9 6.09 -75.50 -28.76
N ILE A 10 7.16 -74.78 -29.14
CA ILE A 10 7.35 -73.34 -28.71
C ILE A 10 6.86 -72.46 -29.82
N ASP A 11 5.99 -71.49 -29.50
CA ASP A 11 5.51 -70.46 -30.44
C ASP A 11 6.63 -69.44 -30.70
N GLU A 12 7.22 -69.56 -31.91
CA GLU A 12 8.41 -68.79 -32.31
C GLU A 12 8.12 -67.97 -33.58
N GLU A 13 8.51 -66.69 -33.60
CA GLU A 13 8.65 -65.94 -34.83
C GLU A 13 9.94 -66.33 -35.54
N ARG A 14 9.84 -66.84 -36.78
CA ARG A 14 10.97 -67.33 -37.57
C ARG A 14 11.27 -66.41 -38.73
N ILE A 15 12.52 -65.97 -38.82
CA ILE A 15 13.03 -65.25 -39.99
C ILE A 15 13.90 -66.17 -40.79
N TYR A 16 13.62 -66.32 -42.07
CA TYR A 16 14.31 -67.24 -42.95
C TYR A 16 15.21 -66.45 -43.96
N TYR A 17 16.49 -66.88 -44.00
CA TYR A 17 17.45 -66.30 -44.96
C TYR A 17 17.89 -67.33 -45.95
N PRO A 18 17.81 -67.11 -47.28
CA PRO A 18 18.33 -68.04 -48.30
C PRO A 18 19.85 -67.93 -48.35
N ILE A 19 20.54 -69.07 -48.24
CA ILE A 19 21.99 -69.19 -48.30
C ILE A 19 22.34 -70.13 -49.46
N GLN A 20 23.32 -69.81 -50.30
CA GLN A 20 23.88 -70.66 -51.34
C GLN A 20 25.19 -71.27 -50.87
N LEU A 21 25.22 -72.59 -50.73
CA LEU A 21 26.42 -73.32 -50.34
C LEU A 21 26.64 -74.56 -51.28
N GLY A 22 27.78 -74.63 -51.95
CA GLY A 22 28.12 -75.76 -52.85
C GLY A 22 27.16 -76.00 -54.02
N GLY A 23 26.60 -74.98 -54.61
CA GLY A 23 25.66 -75.07 -55.73
C GLY A 23 24.24 -75.45 -55.33
N ARG A 24 23.93 -75.63 -54.06
CA ARG A 24 22.61 -75.90 -53.51
C ARG A 24 22.08 -74.71 -52.70
N ARG A 25 20.76 -74.41 -52.76
CA ARG A 25 20.08 -73.41 -51.93
C ARG A 25 19.70 -74.01 -50.59
N TRP A 26 20.17 -73.37 -49.54
CA TRP A 26 19.81 -73.70 -48.14
C TRP A 26 18.99 -72.50 -47.63
N VAL A 27 18.16 -72.76 -46.60
CA VAL A 27 17.44 -71.72 -45.86
C VAL A 27 17.86 -71.81 -44.40
N ALA A 28 18.50 -70.80 -43.94
CA ALA A 28 18.77 -70.67 -42.49
C ALA A 28 17.62 -69.87 -41.81
N GLY A 29 17.08 -70.48 -40.78
CA GLY A 29 16.03 -69.89 -39.98
C GLY A 29 16.55 -69.55 -38.59
N ILE A 30 16.29 -68.34 -38.11
CA ILE A 30 16.48 -67.92 -36.75
C ILE A 30 15.10 -67.81 -36.10
N GLY A 31 14.81 -68.60 -35.08
CA GLY A 31 13.56 -68.49 -34.31
C GLY A 31 13.81 -67.71 -33.01
N ILE A 32 12.97 -66.75 -32.75
CA ILE A 32 12.96 -66.03 -31.46
C ILE A 32 11.65 -66.43 -30.78
N PRO A 33 11.72 -67.00 -29.54
CA PRO A 33 10.51 -67.35 -28.80
C PRO A 33 9.63 -66.10 -28.56
N ARG A 34 8.36 -66.20 -28.91
CA ARG A 34 7.40 -65.12 -28.81
C ARG A 34 7.22 -64.60 -27.37
N LEU A 35 7.37 -65.53 -26.41
CA LEU A 35 7.35 -65.22 -24.97
C LEU A 35 8.41 -64.18 -24.56
N VAL A 36 9.59 -64.20 -25.16
CA VAL A 36 10.68 -63.26 -24.84
C VAL A 36 10.37 -61.88 -25.41
N ILE A 37 9.80 -61.83 -26.61
CA ILE A 37 9.42 -60.54 -27.26
C ILE A 37 8.26 -59.90 -26.51
N GLU A 38 7.22 -60.67 -26.15
CA GLU A 38 6.06 -60.17 -25.44
C GLU A 38 6.42 -59.62 -24.04
N GLN A 39 7.28 -60.32 -23.30
CA GLN A 39 7.73 -59.93 -21.99
C GLN A 39 8.57 -58.62 -22.02
N GLU A 40 9.44 -58.44 -22.99
CA GLU A 40 10.20 -57.18 -23.15
C GLU A 40 9.30 -56.00 -23.52
N ILE A 41 8.29 -56.24 -24.33
CA ILE A 41 7.31 -55.19 -24.73
C ILE A 41 6.44 -54.79 -23.53
N ASP A 42 5.96 -55.73 -22.73
CA ASP A 42 5.14 -55.47 -21.54
C ASP A 42 5.95 -54.70 -20.47
N ASP A 43 7.19 -55.08 -20.24
CA ASP A 43 8.09 -54.38 -19.31
C ASP A 43 8.33 -52.93 -19.78
N PHE A 44 8.59 -52.75 -21.09
CA PHE A 44 8.77 -51.41 -21.66
C PHE A 44 7.52 -50.53 -21.49
N HIS A 45 6.35 -51.06 -21.76
CA HIS A 45 5.08 -50.36 -21.55
C HIS A 45 4.87 -50.03 -20.08
N PHE A 46 5.16 -50.94 -19.18
CA PHE A 46 5.05 -50.69 -17.75
C PHE A 46 5.94 -49.52 -17.29
N TYR A 47 7.23 -49.52 -17.68
CA TYR A 47 8.15 -48.44 -17.30
C TYR A 47 7.79 -47.10 -17.92
N THR A 48 7.29 -47.07 -19.17
CA THR A 48 6.88 -45.83 -19.81
C THR A 48 5.63 -45.22 -19.14
N VAL A 49 4.61 -46.03 -18.84
CA VAL A 49 3.42 -45.60 -18.12
C VAL A 49 3.78 -45.12 -16.71
N PHE A 50 4.61 -45.86 -15.99
CA PHE A 50 5.07 -45.50 -14.66
C PHE A 50 5.83 -44.17 -14.65
N ALA A 51 6.77 -43.98 -15.57
CA ALA A 51 7.48 -42.71 -15.73
C ALA A 51 6.54 -41.54 -16.06
N ALA A 52 5.53 -41.74 -16.92
CA ALA A 52 4.54 -40.77 -17.26
C ALA A 52 3.71 -40.35 -16.02
N VAL A 53 3.26 -41.31 -15.20
CA VAL A 53 2.51 -41.05 -13.97
C VAL A 53 3.34 -40.24 -12.98
N ILE A 54 4.60 -40.65 -12.75
CA ILE A 54 5.52 -39.91 -11.86
C ILE A 54 5.72 -38.48 -12.38
N SER A 55 5.91 -38.29 -13.67
CA SER A 55 6.09 -36.99 -14.30
C SER A 55 4.87 -36.07 -14.05
N VAL A 56 3.66 -36.60 -14.26
CA VAL A 56 2.42 -35.86 -14.02
C VAL A 56 2.28 -35.45 -12.55
N LEU A 57 2.57 -36.36 -11.61
CA LEU A 57 2.53 -36.10 -10.19
C LEU A 57 3.57 -35.03 -9.78
N PHE A 58 4.77 -35.11 -10.33
CA PHE A 58 5.81 -34.13 -10.10
C PHE A 58 5.39 -32.72 -10.55
N PHE A 59 4.86 -32.60 -11.77
CA PHE A 59 4.34 -31.32 -12.26
C PHE A 59 3.15 -30.80 -11.45
N ALA A 60 2.25 -31.69 -11.02
CA ALA A 60 1.13 -31.31 -10.16
C ALA A 60 1.62 -30.72 -8.82
N VAL A 61 2.62 -31.34 -8.20
CA VAL A 61 3.23 -30.82 -6.97
C VAL A 61 3.89 -29.46 -7.21
N LEU A 62 4.64 -29.29 -8.30
CA LEU A 62 5.25 -28.01 -8.65
C LEU A 62 4.20 -26.90 -8.83
N LEU A 63 3.11 -27.21 -9.51
CA LEU A 63 2.00 -26.25 -9.70
C LEU A 63 1.38 -25.84 -8.36
N VAL A 64 1.13 -26.80 -7.47
CA VAL A 64 0.58 -26.49 -6.13
C VAL A 64 1.55 -25.62 -5.33
N LEU A 65 2.85 -25.92 -5.37
CA LEU A 65 3.86 -25.12 -4.69
C LEU A 65 3.97 -23.71 -5.26
N ALA A 66 3.94 -23.57 -6.59
CA ALA A 66 3.95 -22.28 -7.27
C ALA A 66 2.69 -21.44 -6.91
N GLN A 67 1.51 -22.07 -6.92
CA GLN A 67 0.26 -21.39 -6.52
C GLN A 67 0.30 -20.94 -5.06
N ARG A 68 0.83 -21.77 -4.15
CA ARG A 68 0.96 -21.40 -2.72
C ARG A 68 1.92 -20.22 -2.53
N ARG A 69 3.04 -20.19 -3.25
CA ARG A 69 3.98 -19.05 -3.22
C ARG A 69 3.30 -17.78 -3.74
N TRP A 70 2.63 -17.86 -4.88
CA TRP A 70 1.95 -16.72 -5.49
C TRP A 70 0.84 -16.15 -4.60
N ARG A 71 0.03 -17.01 -3.97
CA ARG A 71 -0.99 -16.57 -3.02
C ARG A 71 -0.38 -15.86 -1.81
N ARG A 72 0.70 -16.40 -1.23
CA ARG A 72 1.39 -15.75 -0.11
C ARG A 72 1.93 -14.36 -0.45
N GLU A 73 2.59 -14.22 -1.60
CA GLU A 73 3.08 -12.92 -2.06
C GLU A 73 1.95 -11.92 -2.33
N TYR A 74 0.87 -12.39 -2.91
CA TYR A 74 -0.32 -11.58 -3.17
C TYR A 74 -0.98 -11.11 -1.87
N ASP A 75 -1.13 -11.99 -0.89
CA ASP A 75 -1.72 -11.66 0.41
C ASP A 75 -0.84 -10.67 1.19
N LEU A 76 0.50 -10.85 1.17
CA LEU A 76 1.43 -9.92 1.80
C LEU A 76 1.37 -8.52 1.17
N ARG A 77 1.34 -8.42 -0.16
CA ARG A 77 1.19 -7.12 -0.86
C ARG A 77 -0.13 -6.45 -0.50
N ARG A 78 -1.21 -7.19 -0.51
CA ARG A 78 -2.54 -6.68 -0.15
C ARG A 78 -2.63 -6.19 1.30
N HIS A 79 -1.96 -6.88 2.23
CA HIS A 79 -1.86 -6.43 3.62
C HIS A 79 -1.07 -5.13 3.73
N SER A 80 0.09 -5.04 3.12
CA SER A 80 0.92 -3.84 3.10
C SER A 80 0.21 -2.64 2.45
N GLU A 81 -0.51 -2.84 1.34
CA GLU A 81 -1.31 -1.79 0.70
C GLU A 81 -2.45 -1.29 1.60
N ARG A 82 -3.13 -2.21 2.30
CA ARG A 82 -4.19 -1.85 3.26
C ARG A 82 -3.66 -1.11 4.47
N GLU A 83 -2.55 -1.55 5.06
CA GLU A 83 -1.90 -0.85 6.16
C GLU A 83 -1.45 0.55 5.73
N SER A 84 -0.82 0.67 4.57
CA SER A 84 -0.42 1.97 4.02
C SER A 84 -1.62 2.88 3.79
N ALA A 85 -2.72 2.37 3.23
CA ALA A 85 -3.95 3.13 3.03
C ALA A 85 -4.61 3.54 4.36
N GLN A 86 -4.60 2.66 5.37
CA GLN A 86 -5.11 2.97 6.70
C GLN A 86 -4.26 4.03 7.41
N LEU A 87 -2.93 3.90 7.37
CA LEU A 87 -2.01 4.90 7.91
C LEU A 87 -2.19 6.25 7.21
N HIS A 88 -2.36 6.24 5.90
CA HIS A 88 -2.60 7.46 5.14
C HIS A 88 -3.95 8.09 5.50
N LEU A 89 -5.01 7.28 5.66
CA LEU A 89 -6.31 7.76 6.13
C LEU A 89 -6.23 8.29 7.55
N GLN A 90 -5.53 7.61 8.45
CA GLN A 90 -5.28 8.08 9.82
C GLN A 90 -4.54 9.41 9.82
N GLN A 91 -3.47 9.55 9.06
CA GLN A 91 -2.75 10.81 8.88
C GLN A 91 -3.65 11.92 8.33
N LEU A 92 -4.57 11.63 7.41
CA LEU A 92 -5.54 12.58 6.90
C LEU A 92 -6.56 13.00 7.98
N LEU A 93 -7.01 12.09 8.82
CA LEU A 93 -7.94 12.38 9.92
C LEU A 93 -7.28 13.12 11.08
N GLU A 94 -6.06 12.76 11.46
CA GLU A 94 -5.26 13.43 12.50
C GLU A 94 -4.90 14.88 12.11
N GLN A 95 -4.87 15.17 10.81
CA GLN A 95 -4.59 16.50 10.29
C GLN A 95 -5.77 17.48 10.44
N ILE A 96 -6.98 17.00 10.69
CA ILE A 96 -8.10 17.83 11.11
C ILE A 96 -8.09 17.77 12.64
N ASP A 97 -7.72 18.83 13.34
CA ASP A 97 -7.87 18.83 14.80
C ASP A 97 -9.37 18.65 15.14
N PRO A 98 -9.79 17.42 15.55
CA PRO A 98 -11.22 17.18 15.83
C PRO A 98 -11.69 18.03 16.99
N HIS A 99 -10.82 18.34 17.94
CA HIS A 99 -11.14 19.16 19.10
C HIS A 99 -11.38 20.62 18.69
N PHE A 100 -10.57 21.18 17.77
CA PHE A 100 -10.83 22.50 17.20
C PHE A 100 -12.16 22.55 16.45
N LEU A 101 -12.47 21.52 15.67
CA LEU A 101 -13.73 21.42 14.93
C LEU A 101 -14.94 21.39 15.89
N PHE A 102 -14.94 20.48 16.88
CA PHE A 102 -16.01 20.37 17.87
C PHE A 102 -16.22 21.67 18.66
N ASN A 103 -15.13 22.31 19.08
CA ASN A 103 -15.19 23.57 19.80
C ASN A 103 -15.72 24.70 18.92
N SER A 104 -15.34 24.74 17.64
CA SER A 104 -15.85 25.72 16.68
C SER A 104 -17.34 25.55 16.45
N LEU A 105 -17.83 24.31 16.31
CA LEU A 105 -19.25 24.01 16.15
C LEU A 105 -20.05 24.39 17.42
N ASN A 106 -19.52 24.14 18.61
CA ASN A 106 -20.14 24.54 19.87
C ASN A 106 -20.24 26.08 20.00
N SER A 107 -19.17 26.80 19.62
CA SER A 107 -19.19 28.25 19.58
C SER A 107 -20.22 28.80 18.58
N LEU A 108 -20.27 28.21 17.37
CA LEU A 108 -21.26 28.54 16.38
C LEU A 108 -22.70 28.32 16.88
N TYR A 109 -22.96 27.19 17.55
CA TYR A 109 -24.27 26.88 18.11
C TYR A 109 -24.70 27.96 19.16
N ALA A 110 -23.77 28.37 20.04
CA ALA A 110 -24.03 29.46 20.98
C ALA A 110 -24.32 30.79 20.27
N LEU A 111 -23.53 31.16 19.28
CA LEU A 111 -23.68 32.39 18.50
C LEU A 111 -25.00 32.48 17.74
N ILE A 112 -25.49 31.36 17.17
CA ILE A 112 -26.78 31.33 16.44
C ILE A 112 -27.92 31.85 17.32
N ARG A 113 -27.87 31.58 18.64
CA ARG A 113 -28.91 32.01 19.59
C ARG A 113 -28.72 33.42 20.11
N CYS A 114 -27.47 33.88 20.28
CA CYS A 114 -27.16 35.14 20.94
C CYS A 114 -26.84 36.27 19.96
N ASN A 115 -26.18 35.95 18.84
CA ASN A 115 -25.77 36.95 17.83
C ASN A 115 -25.70 36.32 16.43
N PRO A 116 -26.82 36.25 15.72
CA PRO A 116 -26.90 35.61 14.39
C PRO A 116 -25.97 36.21 13.33
N ASP A 117 -25.69 37.49 13.39
CA ASP A 117 -24.78 38.14 12.43
C ASP A 117 -23.34 37.71 12.66
N GLN A 118 -22.92 37.68 13.91
CA GLN A 118 -21.60 37.13 14.29
C GLN A 118 -21.49 35.64 13.98
N ALA A 119 -22.57 34.87 14.12
CA ALA A 119 -22.61 33.45 13.73
C ALA A 119 -22.35 33.27 12.23
N ARG A 120 -22.89 34.15 11.38
CA ARG A 120 -22.66 34.15 9.93
C ARG A 120 -21.20 34.45 9.61
N GLU A 121 -20.63 35.48 10.23
CA GLU A 121 -19.22 35.83 10.03
C GLU A 121 -18.28 34.75 10.51
N PHE A 122 -18.57 34.17 11.68
CA PHE A 122 -17.84 33.00 12.22
C PHE A 122 -17.85 31.84 11.24
N THR A 123 -19.02 31.50 10.68
CA THR A 123 -19.15 30.38 9.71
C THR A 123 -18.32 30.63 8.46
N LEU A 124 -18.33 31.87 7.93
CA LEU A 124 -17.52 32.20 6.76
C LEU A 124 -16.02 32.13 7.06
N THR A 125 -15.60 32.62 8.21
CA THR A 125 -14.19 32.58 8.63
C THR A 125 -13.74 31.12 8.88
N LEU A 126 -14.55 30.32 9.56
CA LEU A 126 -14.29 28.89 9.79
C LEU A 126 -14.11 28.15 8.47
N SER A 127 -15.00 28.38 7.50
CA SER A 127 -14.92 27.77 6.17
C SER A 127 -13.63 28.16 5.43
N ARG A 128 -13.19 29.43 5.53
CA ARG A 128 -11.93 29.91 4.93
C ARG A 128 -10.72 29.27 5.59
N VAL A 129 -10.70 29.19 6.92
CA VAL A 129 -9.61 28.56 7.67
C VAL A 129 -9.49 27.07 7.29
N TYR A 130 -10.58 26.33 7.29
CA TYR A 130 -10.55 24.90 6.91
C TYR A 130 -10.11 24.68 5.46
N ARG A 131 -10.61 25.50 4.52
CA ARG A 131 -10.18 25.43 3.12
C ARG A 131 -8.67 25.65 3.01
N ARG A 132 -8.16 26.68 3.68
CA ARG A 132 -6.73 27.01 3.67
C ARG A 132 -5.87 25.93 4.32
N VAL A 133 -6.33 25.31 5.41
CA VAL A 133 -5.69 24.13 6.01
C VAL A 133 -5.58 22.98 5.00
N LEU A 134 -6.64 22.71 4.25
CA LEU A 134 -6.65 21.61 3.26
C LEU A 134 -5.77 21.92 2.04
N GLU A 135 -5.74 23.16 1.58
CA GLU A 135 -4.94 23.60 0.41
C GLU A 135 -3.44 23.65 0.72
N ARG A 136 -3.06 24.18 1.89
CA ARG A 136 -1.65 24.39 2.29
C ARG A 136 -0.90 23.11 2.65
N ARG A 137 -1.57 22.01 2.88
CA ARG A 137 -0.96 20.70 3.14
C ARG A 137 -0.02 20.21 2.05
N LYS A 138 -0.18 20.71 0.83
CA LYS A 138 0.68 20.38 -0.31
C LYS A 138 1.89 21.29 -0.42
N GLN A 139 1.95 22.39 0.37
CA GLN A 139 3.04 23.35 0.35
C GLN A 139 3.98 23.11 1.53
N ILE A 140 5.25 22.87 1.25
CA ILE A 140 6.28 22.71 2.28
C ILE A 140 6.65 24.04 2.90
N LEU A 141 6.69 25.10 2.08
CA LEU A 141 7.09 26.45 2.47
C LEU A 141 6.05 27.48 2.05
N SER A 142 5.78 28.45 2.93
CA SER A 142 4.95 29.63 2.69
C SER A 142 5.77 30.89 2.92
N THR A 143 5.28 32.04 2.45
CA THR A 143 5.87 33.32 2.85
C THR A 143 5.46 33.70 4.26
N LEU A 144 6.28 34.46 4.97
CA LEU A 144 5.96 34.95 6.29
C LEU A 144 4.67 35.78 6.29
N ALA A 145 4.44 36.58 5.24
CA ALA A 145 3.19 37.32 5.07
C ALA A 145 1.96 36.41 5.05
N GLU A 146 2.03 35.32 4.26
CA GLU A 146 0.92 34.36 4.17
C GLU A 146 0.66 33.64 5.49
N GLU A 147 1.71 33.31 6.24
CA GLU A 147 1.59 32.67 7.55
C GLU A 147 0.94 33.60 8.58
N ILE A 148 1.34 34.88 8.59
CA ILE A 148 0.75 35.88 9.46
C ILE A 148 -0.75 36.06 9.14
N ASP A 149 -1.10 36.22 7.85
CA ASP A 149 -2.50 36.36 7.43
C ASP A 149 -3.37 35.19 7.85
N PHE A 150 -2.81 33.99 7.74
CA PHE A 150 -3.50 32.78 8.16
C PHE A 150 -3.64 32.72 9.68
N THR A 151 -2.59 33.05 10.41
CA THR A 151 -2.59 33.11 11.87
C THR A 151 -3.63 34.08 12.40
N TRP A 152 -3.80 35.25 11.75
CA TRP A 152 -4.85 36.22 12.10
C TRP A 152 -6.26 35.67 11.90
N GLN A 153 -6.50 34.94 10.80
CA GLN A 153 -7.80 34.29 10.57
C GLN A 153 -8.11 33.24 11.63
N TYR A 154 -7.12 32.40 11.99
CA TYR A 154 -7.21 31.42 13.07
C TYR A 154 -7.47 32.11 14.43
N TYR A 155 -6.70 33.15 14.74
CA TYR A 155 -6.88 33.97 15.94
C TYR A 155 -8.28 34.54 16.07
N THR A 156 -8.85 35.07 15.00
CA THR A 156 -10.21 35.62 14.99
C THR A 156 -11.25 34.61 15.45
N LEU A 157 -11.12 33.32 15.04
CA LEU A 157 -11.99 32.25 15.52
C LEU A 157 -11.78 31.96 17.00
N GLN A 158 -10.52 31.93 17.46
CA GLN A 158 -10.19 31.70 18.86
C GLN A 158 -10.65 32.85 19.76
N LYS A 159 -10.52 34.08 19.30
CA LYS A 159 -10.97 35.29 20.01
C LYS A 159 -12.46 35.21 20.36
N ILE A 160 -13.28 34.84 19.37
CA ILE A 160 -14.73 34.66 19.58
C ILE A 160 -15.00 33.55 20.60
N ARG A 161 -14.25 32.42 20.52
CA ARG A 161 -14.40 31.28 21.41
C ARG A 161 -14.07 31.64 22.87
N PHE A 162 -13.04 32.44 23.08
CA PHE A 162 -12.54 32.77 24.41
C PHE A 162 -13.02 34.13 24.91
N ASP A 163 -14.05 34.71 24.26
CA ASP A 163 -14.70 35.92 24.70
C ASP A 163 -13.71 37.08 24.95
N ASP A 164 -12.92 37.39 23.91
CA ASP A 164 -11.89 38.42 23.91
C ASP A 164 -10.74 38.25 24.95
N ARG A 165 -10.59 37.07 25.54
CA ARG A 165 -9.54 36.80 26.52
C ARG A 165 -8.20 36.36 25.91
N ILE A 166 -8.10 36.46 24.58
CA ILE A 166 -6.86 36.21 23.83
C ILE A 166 -6.53 37.50 23.08
N GLU A 167 -5.28 37.91 23.16
CA GLU A 167 -4.77 39.03 22.39
C GLU A 167 -3.59 38.57 21.54
N LEU A 168 -3.61 38.88 20.25
CA LEU A 168 -2.53 38.67 19.31
C LEU A 168 -1.98 39.98 18.82
N THR A 169 -0.67 40.19 18.97
CA THR A 169 0.03 41.34 18.41
C THR A 169 1.15 40.87 17.49
N THR A 170 1.33 41.61 16.40
CA THR A 170 2.38 41.28 15.41
C THR A 170 3.23 42.52 15.14
N ALA A 171 4.54 42.40 15.28
CA ALA A 171 5.54 43.43 14.97
C ALA A 171 6.58 42.84 14.02
N ILE A 172 6.26 42.84 12.73
CA ILE A 172 7.07 42.17 11.69
C ILE A 172 7.74 43.25 10.81
N ASP A 173 9.04 43.10 10.62
CA ASP A 173 9.78 43.92 9.66
C ASP A 173 9.23 43.70 8.23
N PRO A 174 8.81 44.73 7.54
CA PRO A 174 8.32 44.64 6.17
C PRO A 174 9.30 43.95 5.20
N ALA A 175 10.59 44.09 5.43
CA ALA A 175 11.64 43.46 4.61
C ALA A 175 11.59 41.90 4.67
N LEU A 176 11.10 41.35 5.77
CA LEU A 176 11.06 39.91 6.00
C LEU A 176 9.78 39.23 5.54
N ARG A 177 8.79 39.99 5.08
CA ARG A 177 7.47 39.47 4.67
C ARG A 177 7.56 38.36 3.60
N ASN A 178 8.55 38.42 2.70
CA ASN A 178 8.75 37.47 1.63
C ASN A 178 9.63 36.26 2.04
N TRP A 179 10.10 36.22 3.27
CA TRP A 179 10.86 35.08 3.77
C TRP A 179 10.02 33.82 3.70
N ARG A 180 10.70 32.73 3.32
CA ARG A 180 10.08 31.41 3.25
C ARG A 180 10.31 30.66 4.55
N ILE A 181 9.21 30.28 5.20
CA ILE A 181 9.20 29.50 6.43
C ILE A 181 8.34 28.24 6.22
N PRO A 182 8.51 27.21 7.06
CA PRO A 182 7.66 26.03 6.99
C PRO A 182 6.18 26.40 7.05
N SER A 183 5.39 25.84 6.16
CA SER A 183 3.95 26.11 6.09
C SER A 183 3.25 25.71 7.38
N MET A 184 2.31 26.53 7.84
CA MET A 184 1.52 26.38 9.07
C MET A 184 2.34 26.45 10.39
N SER A 185 3.60 26.89 10.34
CA SER A 185 4.45 26.96 11.54
C SER A 185 3.96 27.97 12.56
N LEU A 186 3.59 29.19 12.13
CA LEU A 186 3.07 30.22 13.04
C LEU A 186 1.75 29.83 13.66
N GLN A 187 0.82 29.28 12.88
CA GLN A 187 -0.45 28.79 13.39
C GLN A 187 -0.24 27.69 14.44
N THR A 188 0.63 26.73 14.18
CA THR A 188 0.91 25.63 15.13
C THR A 188 1.44 26.16 16.45
N LEU A 189 2.31 27.18 16.44
CA LEU A 189 2.82 27.80 17.65
C LEU A 189 1.74 28.57 18.43
N VAL A 190 0.88 29.30 17.73
CA VAL A 190 -0.27 30.00 18.35
C VAL A 190 -1.27 28.97 18.90
N GLU A 191 -1.54 27.89 18.18
CA GLU A 191 -2.39 26.80 18.66
C GLU A 191 -1.84 26.16 19.93
N ASN A 192 -0.55 25.90 19.98
CA ASN A 192 0.12 25.38 21.18
C ASN A 192 0.03 26.36 22.36
N ALA A 193 0.19 27.66 22.11
CA ALA A 193 0.02 28.67 23.14
C ALA A 193 -1.42 28.67 23.71
N VAL A 194 -2.42 28.57 22.84
CA VAL A 194 -3.83 28.49 23.27
C VAL A 194 -4.14 27.20 24.01
N LYS A 195 -3.58 26.08 23.57
CA LYS A 195 -3.85 24.75 24.12
C LYS A 195 -3.21 24.51 25.49
N HIS A 196 -2.01 25.04 25.70
CA HIS A 196 -1.22 24.78 26.90
C HIS A 196 -1.33 25.86 27.99
N ASN A 197 -2.08 26.92 27.74
CA ASN A 197 -2.33 27.96 28.72
C ASN A 197 -3.76 27.91 29.27
N SER A 198 -3.93 28.11 30.55
CA SER A 198 -5.23 28.24 31.18
C SER A 198 -5.77 29.65 30.98
N ILE A 199 -6.69 29.82 30.03
CA ILE A 199 -7.28 31.10 29.68
C ILE A 199 -8.54 31.33 30.55
N THR A 200 -8.46 32.27 31.47
CA THR A 200 -9.56 32.64 32.35
C THR A 200 -9.79 34.14 32.37
N GLY A 201 -10.91 34.61 32.97
CA GLY A 201 -11.20 36.05 33.06
C GLY A 201 -10.14 36.83 33.86
N GLY A 202 -9.41 36.19 34.78
CA GLY A 202 -8.32 36.82 35.54
C GLY A 202 -6.93 36.61 34.93
N ASN A 203 -6.79 35.79 33.86
CA ASN A 203 -5.52 35.51 33.20
C ASN A 203 -5.72 35.41 31.68
N PRO A 204 -5.82 36.56 30.99
CA PRO A 204 -5.90 36.58 29.52
C PRO A 204 -4.59 36.15 28.92
N LEU A 205 -4.65 35.52 27.73
CA LEU A 205 -3.47 35.08 26.99
C LEU A 205 -3.05 36.19 26.00
N HIS A 206 -1.82 36.67 26.16
CA HIS A 206 -1.21 37.62 25.23
C HIS A 206 -0.17 36.86 24.39
N ILE A 207 -0.35 36.91 23.08
CA ILE A 207 0.57 36.26 22.11
C ILE A 207 1.20 37.43 21.31
N ARG A 208 2.53 37.47 21.30
CA ARG A 208 3.26 38.50 20.53
C ARG A 208 4.19 37.79 19.53
N ILE A 209 4.02 38.12 18.25
CA ILE A 209 4.89 37.68 17.17
C ILE A 209 5.70 38.88 16.71
N ARG A 210 7.04 38.82 16.85
CA ARG A 210 7.92 39.90 16.43
C ARG A 210 9.15 39.36 15.69
N THR A 211 9.73 40.19 14.86
CA THR A 211 11.02 39.92 14.21
C THR A 211 12.12 40.62 14.97
N GLU A 212 13.29 39.92 15.11
CA GLU A 212 14.49 40.50 15.71
C GLU A 212 15.69 40.05 14.86
N GLY A 213 16.23 41.02 14.07
CA GLY A 213 17.23 40.71 13.03
C GLY A 213 16.70 39.70 12.02
N GLU A 214 17.44 38.62 11.81
CA GLU A 214 17.07 37.51 10.92
C GLU A 214 16.27 36.39 11.62
N SER A 215 15.68 36.67 12.77
CA SER A 215 14.90 35.71 13.55
C SER A 215 13.50 36.25 13.79
N PHE A 216 12.53 35.36 14.01
CA PHE A 216 11.25 35.74 14.59
C PHE A 216 11.04 35.06 15.95
N LEU A 217 10.38 35.76 16.84
CA LEU A 217 10.09 35.34 18.20
C LEU A 217 8.60 35.32 18.41
N ILE A 218 8.13 34.32 19.15
CA ILE A 218 6.74 34.22 19.65
C ILE A 218 6.82 34.12 21.16
N GLU A 219 6.20 35.06 21.81
CA GLU A 219 6.15 35.19 23.28
C GLU A 219 4.71 35.08 23.78
#